data_54ed784e0f21e1a60fad2ed493929aca
#
_entry.id   54ed784e0f21e1a60fad2ed493929aca
#
_cell.length_a   1.000
_cell.length_b   1.000
_cell.length_c   1.000
_cell.angle_alpha   90.00
_cell.angle_beta   90.00
_cell.angle_gamma   90.00
#
_symmetry.space_group_name_H-M   'P 1'
#
loop_
_entity.id
_entity.type
_entity.pdbx_description
1 polymer ?
#
loop_
_entity_poly.entity_id
_entity_poly.type
_entity_poly.pdbx_seq_one_letter_code
_entity_poly.pdbx_strand_id
1 'polypeptide(L)'
;MSVVELRAAVALLGRFPALSGVDLMIHAGETVLLRGPNGAGKTTVLHLCAGLLRPESGGVRVLDHDLTEVAGRRSVRRRVALLGHATGLYDDLTVGENLRFWARAAGLSAAEADRRTDEARSRLEVPVRLLDQPVHTLSAGQRRRTSLAALVVRRPELWLLDEPHAGLDQRGRDLVDVLIGDAVAAGGTVVVSSHELDRVAALSPRTVTLAGGAVVDGPSTDGGAPQ
;
A
#
# COMPACT_ATOMS: atom_id res chain seq x y z
N MET A 1 -4.36 2.02 -18.94
CA MET A 1 -3.94 3.29 -18.35
C MET A 1 -2.91 2.96 -17.27
N SER A 2 -1.78 3.67 -17.21
CA SER A 2 -0.75 3.46 -16.19
C SER A 2 -1.17 4.13 -14.87
N VAL A 3 -1.06 3.40 -13.76
CA VAL A 3 -1.34 3.91 -12.41
C VAL A 3 -0.03 4.29 -11.69
N VAL A 4 1.04 3.55 -11.97
CA VAL A 4 2.40 3.86 -11.49
C VAL A 4 3.35 3.86 -12.67
N GLU A 5 4.17 4.89 -12.77
CA GLU A 5 5.22 5.03 -13.76
C GLU A 5 6.48 5.57 -13.08
N LEU A 6 7.48 4.72 -12.97
CA LEU A 6 8.83 5.08 -12.52
C LEU A 6 9.76 4.99 -13.72
N ARG A 7 10.54 6.03 -13.98
CA ARG A 7 11.54 6.11 -15.05
C ARG A 7 12.89 6.51 -14.47
N ALA A 8 13.83 5.60 -14.47
CA ALA A 8 15.15 5.77 -13.87
C ALA A 8 15.06 6.39 -12.47
N ALA A 9 14.08 5.96 -11.66
CA ALA A 9 13.77 6.58 -10.39
C ALA A 9 14.86 6.27 -9.34
N VAL A 10 15.41 7.32 -8.74
CA VAL A 10 16.39 7.25 -7.65
C VAL A 10 15.74 7.78 -6.37
N ALA A 11 15.90 7.05 -5.27
CA ALA A 11 15.44 7.49 -3.96
C ALA A 11 16.49 7.22 -2.88
N LEU A 12 16.67 8.17 -1.98
CA LEU A 12 17.63 8.08 -0.88
C LEU A 12 16.89 7.78 0.45
N LEU A 13 17.51 6.96 1.29
CA LEU A 13 17.19 6.85 2.72
C LEU A 13 18.37 7.43 3.50
N GLY A 14 18.19 8.64 4.02
CA GLY A 14 19.27 9.44 4.54
C GLY A 14 20.23 9.84 3.41
N ARG A 15 21.48 9.33 3.44
CA ARG A 15 22.51 9.58 2.42
C ARG A 15 22.77 8.38 1.49
N PHE A 16 22.06 7.27 1.70
CA PHE A 16 22.29 6.05 0.94
C PHE A 16 21.24 5.85 -0.14
N PRO A 17 21.63 5.48 -1.38
CA PRO A 17 20.67 5.15 -2.42
C PRO A 17 19.96 3.85 -2.05
N ALA A 18 18.65 3.94 -1.87
CA ALA A 18 17.78 2.80 -1.65
C ALA A 18 17.13 2.33 -2.95
N LEU A 19 16.98 3.23 -3.92
CA LEU A 19 16.62 2.94 -5.31
C LEU A 19 17.65 3.60 -6.23
N SER A 20 18.11 2.85 -7.24
CA SER A 20 19.24 3.22 -8.10
C SER A 20 18.85 3.13 -9.59
N GLY A 21 17.86 3.95 -10.00
CA GLY A 21 17.39 3.97 -11.39
C GLY A 21 16.33 2.90 -11.67
N VAL A 22 15.27 2.87 -10.88
CA VAL A 22 14.16 1.92 -11.05
C VAL A 22 13.29 2.34 -12.22
N ASP A 23 13.08 1.41 -13.16
CA ASP A 23 12.06 1.46 -14.20
C ASP A 23 10.93 0.50 -13.84
N LEU A 24 9.71 1.01 -13.67
CA LEU A 24 8.55 0.22 -13.30
C LEU A 24 7.27 0.86 -13.81
N MET A 25 6.47 0.07 -14.52
CA MET A 25 5.15 0.47 -14.95
C MET A 25 4.10 -0.49 -14.39
N ILE A 26 3.03 0.05 -13.78
CA ILE A 26 1.89 -0.71 -13.26
C ILE A 26 0.61 -0.13 -13.85
N HIS A 27 -0.22 -1.01 -14.41
CA HIS A 27 -1.48 -0.63 -15.05
C HIS A 27 -2.67 -0.73 -14.07
N ALA A 28 -3.75 -0.02 -14.41
CA ALA A 28 -4.99 -0.07 -13.64
C ALA A 28 -5.54 -1.50 -13.57
N GLY A 29 -5.98 -1.92 -12.39
CA GLY A 29 -6.50 -3.26 -12.13
C GLY A 29 -5.43 -4.36 -12.03
N GLU A 30 -4.16 -4.01 -12.12
CA GLU A 30 -3.06 -4.98 -12.04
C GLU A 30 -2.72 -5.35 -10.59
N THR A 31 -2.42 -6.62 -10.37
CA THR A 31 -1.82 -7.10 -9.12
C THR A 31 -0.35 -7.36 -9.34
N VAL A 32 0.51 -6.69 -8.56
CA VAL A 32 1.97 -6.80 -8.66
C VAL A 32 2.55 -7.32 -7.35
N LEU A 33 3.39 -8.36 -7.46
CA LEU A 33 4.19 -8.87 -6.34
C LEU A 33 5.63 -8.36 -6.46
N LEU A 34 6.06 -7.55 -5.50
CA LEU A 34 7.46 -7.14 -5.37
C LEU A 34 8.25 -8.21 -4.63
N ARG A 35 9.25 -8.79 -5.29
CA ARG A 35 10.15 -9.79 -4.73
C ARG A 35 11.57 -9.23 -4.58
N GLY A 36 12.37 -9.89 -3.77
CA GLY A 36 13.77 -9.57 -3.56
C GLY A 36 14.21 -9.74 -2.11
N PRO A 37 15.51 -9.79 -1.83
CA PRO A 37 16.05 -9.94 -0.48
C PRO A 37 15.69 -8.73 0.40
N ASN A 38 15.95 -8.86 1.70
CA ASN A 38 15.85 -7.72 2.62
C ASN A 38 16.85 -6.63 2.19
N GLY A 39 16.42 -5.36 2.24
CA GLY A 39 17.21 -4.25 1.76
C GLY A 39 17.20 -4.04 0.23
N ALA A 40 16.50 -4.86 -0.55
CA ALA A 40 16.42 -4.72 -2.01
C ALA A 40 15.70 -3.45 -2.51
N GLY A 41 15.01 -2.71 -1.62
CA GLY A 41 14.28 -1.49 -1.98
C GLY A 41 12.76 -1.65 -2.07
N LYS A 42 12.18 -2.82 -1.76
CA LYS A 42 10.73 -3.08 -1.86
C LYS A 42 9.90 -2.04 -1.09
N THR A 43 10.15 -1.88 0.21
CA THR A 43 9.50 -0.87 1.06
C THR A 43 9.70 0.54 0.53
N THR A 44 10.89 0.84 -0.03
CA THR A 44 11.20 2.16 -0.60
C THR A 44 10.37 2.43 -1.86
N VAL A 45 10.16 1.44 -2.74
CA VAL A 45 9.26 1.55 -3.89
C VAL A 45 7.84 1.85 -3.40
N LEU A 46 7.33 1.11 -2.40
CA LEU A 46 5.99 1.35 -1.85
C LEU A 46 5.87 2.76 -1.23
N HIS A 47 6.86 3.22 -0.46
CA HIS A 47 6.86 4.56 0.12
C HIS A 47 6.95 5.65 -0.96
N LEU A 48 7.75 5.44 -2.00
CA LEU A 48 7.84 6.34 -3.13
C LEU A 48 6.49 6.46 -3.84
N CYS A 49 5.85 5.32 -4.19
CA CYS A 49 4.53 5.28 -4.80
C CYS A 49 3.41 5.87 -3.91
N ALA A 50 3.56 5.77 -2.58
CA ALA A 50 2.65 6.40 -1.63
C ALA A 50 2.82 7.93 -1.52
N GLY A 51 3.81 8.52 -2.18
CA GLY A 51 4.14 9.95 -2.07
C GLY A 51 4.68 10.36 -0.69
N LEU A 52 5.26 9.40 0.05
CA LEU A 52 5.91 9.63 1.35
C LEU A 52 7.39 10.00 1.18
N LEU A 53 8.01 9.54 0.09
CA LEU A 53 9.37 9.90 -0.27
C LEU A 53 9.35 10.83 -1.49
N ARG A 54 10.28 11.77 -1.51
CA ARG A 54 10.58 12.55 -2.71
C ARG A 54 11.59 11.76 -3.54
N PRO A 55 11.39 11.62 -4.87
CA PRO A 55 12.45 11.11 -5.73
C PRO A 55 13.63 12.09 -5.72
N GLU A 56 14.85 11.56 -5.68
CA GLU A 56 16.09 12.34 -5.80
C GLU A 56 16.32 12.72 -7.27
N SER A 57 16.10 11.76 -8.18
CA SER A 57 16.14 11.97 -9.62
C SER A 57 15.24 10.96 -10.35
N GLY A 58 15.12 11.13 -11.66
CA GLY A 58 14.22 10.33 -12.49
C GLY A 58 12.77 10.83 -12.47
N GLY A 59 11.93 10.20 -13.29
CA GLY A 59 10.50 10.49 -13.36
C GLY A 59 9.69 9.58 -12.44
N VAL A 60 8.77 10.13 -11.66
CA VAL A 60 7.86 9.35 -10.80
C VAL A 60 6.46 9.90 -10.91
N ARG A 61 5.57 9.15 -11.55
CA ARG A 61 4.15 9.48 -11.66
C ARG A 61 3.29 8.39 -11.03
N VAL A 62 2.29 8.81 -10.26
CA VAL A 62 1.32 7.91 -9.64
C VAL A 62 -0.07 8.54 -9.76
N LEU A 63 -1.05 7.79 -10.27
CA LEU A 63 -2.42 8.26 -10.46
C LEU A 63 -2.45 9.61 -11.20
N ASP A 64 -1.65 9.72 -12.28
CA ASP A 64 -1.46 10.90 -13.14
C ASP A 64 -0.79 12.12 -12.46
N HIS A 65 -0.32 11.98 -11.22
CA HIS A 65 0.38 13.04 -10.50
C HIS A 65 1.90 12.85 -10.52
N ASP A 66 2.65 13.93 -10.78
CA ASP A 66 4.10 13.97 -10.65
C ASP A 66 4.51 14.07 -9.18
N LEU A 67 5.30 13.10 -8.69
CA LEU A 67 5.75 13.04 -7.31
C LEU A 67 7.03 13.86 -7.01
N THR A 68 7.64 14.45 -8.00
CA THR A 68 8.69 15.47 -7.80
C THR A 68 8.08 16.72 -7.15
N GLU A 69 6.80 17.00 -7.42
CA GLU A 69 6.04 18.12 -6.91
C GLU A 69 5.38 17.83 -5.55
N VAL A 70 5.36 18.83 -4.66
CA VAL A 70 4.69 18.73 -3.35
C VAL A 70 3.19 18.51 -3.51
N ALA A 71 2.56 19.21 -4.46
CA ALA A 71 1.13 19.11 -4.74
C ALA A 71 0.76 17.69 -5.21
N GLY A 72 1.55 17.11 -6.12
CA GLY A 72 1.37 15.75 -6.62
C GLY A 72 1.42 14.73 -5.48
N ARG A 73 2.45 14.79 -4.62
CA ARG A 73 2.56 13.88 -3.45
C ARG A 73 1.36 14.03 -2.49
N ARG A 74 0.86 15.26 -2.28
CA ARG A 74 -0.32 15.49 -1.43
C ARG A 74 -1.58 14.89 -2.04
N SER A 75 -1.78 15.01 -3.34
CA SER A 75 -2.92 14.44 -4.05
C SER A 75 -2.91 12.92 -4.00
N VAL A 76 -1.76 12.29 -4.27
CA VAL A 76 -1.59 10.83 -4.24
C VAL A 76 -1.89 10.26 -2.85
N ARG A 77 -1.39 10.87 -1.77
CA ARG A 77 -1.63 10.39 -0.40
C ARG A 77 -3.11 10.27 -0.01
N ARG A 78 -4.01 10.96 -0.69
CA ARG A 78 -5.46 10.86 -0.44
C ARG A 78 -6.10 9.67 -1.16
N ARG A 79 -5.51 9.22 -2.26
CA ARG A 79 -6.05 8.18 -3.16
C ARG A 79 -5.37 6.82 -2.99
N VAL A 80 -4.25 6.78 -2.29
CA VAL A 80 -3.43 5.58 -2.06
C VAL A 80 -3.57 5.12 -0.62
N ALA A 81 -3.64 3.81 -0.39
CA ALA A 81 -3.47 3.22 0.94
C ALA A 81 -2.13 2.52 1.02
N LEU A 82 -1.38 2.80 2.07
CA LEU A 82 -0.15 2.11 2.41
C LEU A 82 -0.32 1.36 3.73
N LEU A 83 -0.12 0.05 3.70
CA LEU A 83 0.08 -0.78 4.87
C LEU A 83 1.58 -1.08 4.96
N GLY A 84 2.25 -0.54 5.95
CA GLY A 84 3.66 -0.79 6.22
C GLY A 84 3.87 -1.50 7.56
N HIS A 85 5.10 -1.49 8.05
CA HIS A 85 5.41 -1.94 9.42
C HIS A 85 4.72 -1.07 10.47
N ALA A 86 4.74 0.26 10.28
CA ALA A 86 3.94 1.17 11.10
C ALA A 86 2.47 1.05 10.70
N THR A 87 1.61 0.95 11.69
CA THR A 87 0.17 0.72 11.48
C THR A 87 -0.57 1.95 10.92
N GLY A 88 0.06 3.14 10.99
CA GLY A 88 -0.58 4.41 10.60
C GLY A 88 -1.71 4.83 11.53
N LEU A 89 -1.83 4.21 12.69
CA LEU A 89 -2.81 4.55 13.71
C LEU A 89 -2.21 5.53 14.73
N TYR A 90 -3.05 6.38 15.27
CA TYR A 90 -2.72 7.28 16.38
C TYR A 90 -2.94 6.55 17.69
N ASP A 91 -1.88 6.35 18.45
CA ASP A 91 -1.88 5.51 19.66
C ASP A 91 -2.80 6.03 20.76
N ASP A 92 -2.93 7.34 20.90
CA ASP A 92 -3.75 8.00 21.92
C ASP A 92 -5.24 8.10 21.53
N LEU A 93 -5.57 7.89 20.26
CA LEU A 93 -6.94 7.85 19.81
C LEU A 93 -7.54 6.46 19.98
N THR A 94 -8.84 6.41 20.23
CA THR A 94 -9.57 5.14 20.23
C THR A 94 -9.62 4.53 18.83
N VAL A 95 -9.96 3.23 18.76
CA VAL A 95 -10.16 2.54 17.47
C VAL A 95 -11.19 3.27 16.61
N GLY A 96 -12.34 3.63 17.19
CA GLY A 96 -13.41 4.32 16.47
C GLY A 96 -12.97 5.71 15.97
N GLU A 97 -12.25 6.46 16.79
CA GLU A 97 -11.70 7.77 16.40
C GLU A 97 -10.68 7.63 15.26
N ASN A 98 -9.79 6.64 15.31
CA ASN A 98 -8.86 6.36 14.22
C ASN A 98 -9.58 6.07 12.90
N LEU A 99 -10.57 5.18 12.91
CA LEU A 99 -11.31 4.83 11.70
C LEU A 99 -12.05 6.04 11.11
N ARG A 100 -12.73 6.81 11.95
CA ARG A 100 -13.40 8.06 11.51
C ARG A 100 -12.40 9.11 11.03
N PHE A 101 -11.24 9.25 11.70
CA PHE A 101 -10.18 10.16 11.26
C PHE A 101 -9.73 9.83 9.84
N TRP A 102 -9.43 8.57 9.54
CA TRP A 102 -8.99 8.17 8.21
C TRP A 102 -10.09 8.30 7.15
N ALA A 103 -11.35 8.04 7.52
CA ALA A 103 -12.51 8.31 6.67
C ALA A 103 -12.61 9.80 6.30
N ARG A 104 -12.51 10.68 7.30
CA ARG A 104 -12.56 12.13 7.09
C ARG A 104 -11.35 12.64 6.31
N ALA A 105 -10.14 12.10 6.55
CA ALA A 105 -8.93 12.43 5.80
C ALA A 105 -9.04 12.05 4.32
N ALA A 106 -9.84 11.03 3.99
CA ALA A 106 -10.20 10.66 2.62
C ALA A 106 -11.30 11.55 2.01
N GLY A 107 -11.85 12.51 2.75
CA GLY A 107 -12.83 13.48 2.26
C GLY A 107 -14.30 13.07 2.47
N LEU A 108 -14.57 12.04 3.28
CA LEU A 108 -15.93 11.58 3.54
C LEU A 108 -16.69 12.52 4.48
N SER A 109 -17.99 12.62 4.31
CA SER A 109 -18.90 13.28 5.27
C SER A 109 -18.94 12.51 6.61
N ALA A 110 -19.45 13.11 7.68
CA ALA A 110 -19.55 12.44 8.98
C ALA A 110 -20.40 11.17 8.90
N ALA A 111 -21.58 11.26 8.31
CA ALA A 111 -22.50 10.13 8.17
C ALA A 111 -21.90 8.98 7.34
N GLU A 112 -21.21 9.29 6.26
CA GLU A 112 -20.52 8.30 5.43
C GLU A 112 -19.32 7.69 6.16
N ALA A 113 -18.59 8.48 6.95
CA ALA A 113 -17.48 8.00 7.76
C ALA A 113 -17.96 6.98 8.81
N ASP A 114 -19.06 7.27 9.50
CA ASP A 114 -19.64 6.34 10.48
C ASP A 114 -20.09 5.04 9.81
N ARG A 115 -20.83 5.12 8.71
CA ARG A 115 -21.28 3.94 7.95
C ARG A 115 -20.11 3.07 7.50
N ARG A 116 -19.09 3.68 6.89
CA ARG A 116 -17.90 2.93 6.43
C ARG A 116 -17.03 2.40 7.55
N THR A 117 -17.00 3.09 8.69
CA THR A 117 -16.32 2.58 9.89
C THR A 117 -16.98 1.27 10.34
N ASP A 118 -18.30 1.21 10.38
CA ASP A 118 -19.02 0.00 10.76
C ASP A 118 -18.84 -1.14 9.75
N GLU A 119 -18.88 -0.84 8.45
CA GLU A 119 -18.63 -1.82 7.38
C GLU A 119 -17.20 -2.39 7.49
N ALA A 120 -16.18 -1.52 7.58
CA ALA A 120 -14.78 -1.93 7.63
C ALA A 120 -14.47 -2.72 8.91
N ARG A 121 -14.98 -2.25 10.06
CA ARG A 121 -14.85 -2.93 11.35
C ARG A 121 -15.40 -4.35 11.29
N SER A 122 -16.62 -4.50 10.75
CA SER A 122 -17.30 -5.80 10.62
C SER A 122 -16.50 -6.73 9.72
N ARG A 123 -16.03 -6.22 8.57
CA ARG A 123 -15.27 -6.98 7.59
C ARG A 123 -13.93 -7.49 8.12
N LEU A 124 -13.24 -6.71 8.94
CA LEU A 124 -11.97 -7.09 9.56
C LEU A 124 -12.13 -7.73 10.94
N GLU A 125 -13.35 -8.06 11.33
CA GLU A 125 -13.68 -8.67 12.62
C GLU A 125 -13.09 -7.88 13.81
N VAL A 126 -13.14 -6.54 13.73
CA VAL A 126 -12.79 -5.69 14.87
C VAL A 126 -14.01 -5.60 15.79
N PRO A 127 -13.94 -6.16 17.02
CA PRO A 127 -15.09 -6.20 17.91
C PRO A 127 -15.58 -4.80 18.31
N VAL A 128 -16.91 -4.62 18.41
CA VAL A 128 -17.52 -3.34 18.83
C VAL A 128 -16.93 -2.82 20.14
N ARG A 129 -16.70 -3.73 21.12
CA ARG A 129 -16.11 -3.38 22.42
C ARG A 129 -14.73 -2.73 22.37
N LEU A 130 -14.03 -2.85 21.22
CA LEU A 130 -12.72 -2.19 21.01
C LEU A 130 -12.84 -0.77 20.50
N LEU A 131 -14.02 -0.34 19.99
CA LEU A 131 -14.17 0.98 19.38
C LEU A 131 -13.82 2.12 20.34
N ASP A 132 -14.10 1.96 21.62
CA ASP A 132 -13.85 2.97 22.65
C ASP A 132 -12.49 2.77 23.35
N GLN A 133 -11.68 1.79 22.93
CA GLN A 133 -10.37 1.53 23.51
C GLN A 133 -9.28 2.29 22.74
N PRO A 134 -8.33 2.95 23.45
CA PRO A 134 -7.16 3.55 22.84
C PRO A 134 -6.30 2.50 22.13
N VAL A 135 -5.72 2.86 20.99
CA VAL A 135 -4.94 1.94 20.16
C VAL A 135 -3.72 1.37 20.88
N HIS A 136 -3.09 2.13 21.79
CA HIS A 136 -1.94 1.63 22.55
C HIS A 136 -2.26 0.43 23.47
N THR A 137 -3.53 0.21 23.80
CA THR A 137 -3.97 -0.93 24.64
C THR A 137 -4.22 -2.22 23.84
N LEU A 138 -4.22 -2.15 22.52
CA LEU A 138 -4.51 -3.28 21.64
C LEU A 138 -3.35 -4.27 21.56
N SER A 139 -3.67 -5.56 21.42
CA SER A 139 -2.69 -6.55 21.00
C SER A 139 -2.18 -6.25 19.58
N ALA A 140 -1.01 -6.80 19.21
CA ALA A 140 -0.44 -6.62 17.86
C ALA A 140 -1.42 -7.03 16.75
N GLY A 141 -2.11 -8.16 16.89
CA GLY A 141 -3.10 -8.63 15.94
C GLY A 141 -4.32 -7.72 15.83
N GLN A 142 -4.85 -7.24 16.98
CA GLN A 142 -5.95 -6.27 17.00
C GLN A 142 -5.54 -4.95 16.34
N ARG A 143 -4.34 -4.46 16.63
CA ARG A 143 -3.77 -3.26 16.03
C ARG A 143 -3.63 -3.43 14.51
N ARG A 144 -3.14 -4.58 14.04
CA ARG A 144 -3.00 -4.89 12.60
C ARG A 144 -4.37 -4.93 11.91
N ARG A 145 -5.38 -5.61 12.49
CA ARG A 145 -6.75 -5.64 11.97
C ARG A 145 -7.37 -4.23 11.91
N THR A 146 -7.17 -3.41 12.94
CA THR A 146 -7.62 -2.01 12.96
C THR A 146 -6.95 -1.18 11.87
N SER A 147 -5.65 -1.37 11.64
CA SER A 147 -4.91 -0.72 10.55
C SER A 147 -5.48 -1.09 9.18
N LEU A 148 -5.75 -2.37 8.95
CA LEU A 148 -6.42 -2.84 7.73
C LEU A 148 -7.82 -2.23 7.57
N ALA A 149 -8.62 -2.15 8.65
CA ALA A 149 -9.91 -1.49 8.62
C ALA A 149 -9.80 -0.01 8.22
N ALA A 150 -8.78 0.70 8.72
CA ALA A 150 -8.53 2.09 8.34
C ALA A 150 -8.17 2.25 6.84
N LEU A 151 -7.52 1.25 6.22
CA LEU A 151 -7.31 1.24 4.77
C LEU A 151 -8.62 1.03 4.01
N VAL A 152 -9.45 0.07 4.45
CA VAL A 152 -10.75 -0.24 3.82
C VAL A 152 -11.68 0.96 3.82
N VAL A 153 -11.76 1.67 4.95
CA VAL A 153 -12.58 2.88 5.10
C VAL A 153 -12.28 3.92 4.02
N ARG A 154 -11.01 4.05 3.62
CA ARG A 154 -10.55 5.05 2.64
C ARG A 154 -10.92 4.72 1.20
N ARG A 155 -11.21 3.46 0.84
CA ARG A 155 -11.43 2.95 -0.53
C ARG A 155 -10.37 3.47 -1.51
N PRO A 156 -9.11 3.09 -1.33
CA PRO A 156 -8.03 3.60 -2.18
C PRO A 156 -8.13 3.04 -3.59
N GLU A 157 -7.62 3.81 -4.56
CA GLU A 157 -7.47 3.39 -5.95
C GLU A 157 -6.23 2.53 -6.15
N LEU A 158 -5.20 2.75 -5.32
CA LEU A 158 -3.96 1.98 -5.30
C LEU A 158 -3.68 1.49 -3.88
N TRP A 159 -3.57 0.16 -3.77
CA TRP A 159 -3.21 -0.53 -2.53
C TRP A 159 -1.73 -0.86 -2.54
N LEU A 160 -1.00 -0.39 -1.56
CA LEU A 160 0.43 -0.65 -1.36
C LEU A 160 0.58 -1.41 -0.04
N LEU A 161 0.94 -2.69 -0.13
CA LEU A 161 0.90 -3.60 1.01
C LEU A 161 2.28 -4.18 1.27
N ASP A 162 2.92 -3.74 2.37
CA ASP A 162 4.22 -4.25 2.81
C ASP A 162 4.01 -5.29 3.89
N GLU A 163 4.31 -6.56 3.58
CA GLU A 163 4.12 -7.73 4.43
C GLU A 163 2.73 -7.75 5.11
N PRO A 164 1.63 -7.79 4.34
CA PRO A 164 0.29 -7.59 4.88
C PRO A 164 -0.13 -8.66 5.90
N HIS A 165 0.42 -9.87 5.82
CA HIS A 165 0.11 -11.00 6.70
C HIS A 165 0.92 -11.01 8.00
N ALA A 166 1.97 -10.16 8.10
CA ALA A 166 2.88 -10.17 9.25
C ALA A 166 2.14 -9.87 10.57
N GLY A 167 2.44 -10.67 11.60
CA GLY A 167 1.88 -10.49 12.94
C GLY A 167 0.42 -10.94 13.10
N LEU A 168 -0.17 -11.59 12.11
CA LEU A 168 -1.52 -12.14 12.14
C LEU A 168 -1.53 -13.65 12.40
N ASP A 169 -2.56 -14.10 13.12
CA ASP A 169 -2.95 -15.50 13.19
C ASP A 169 -3.50 -16.01 11.85
N GLN A 170 -3.73 -17.32 11.71
CA GLN A 170 -4.23 -17.90 10.47
C GLN A 170 -5.52 -17.22 9.99
N ARG A 171 -6.48 -17.00 10.88
CA ARG A 171 -7.75 -16.32 10.56
C ARG A 171 -7.53 -14.89 10.07
N GLY A 172 -6.60 -14.15 10.69
CA GLY A 172 -6.25 -12.81 10.26
C GLY A 172 -5.61 -12.78 8.87
N ARG A 173 -4.77 -13.77 8.55
CA ARG A 173 -4.18 -13.93 7.21
C ARG A 173 -5.24 -14.23 6.17
N ASP A 174 -6.19 -15.12 6.47
CA ASP A 174 -7.30 -15.45 5.56
C ASP A 174 -8.20 -14.23 5.29
N LEU A 175 -8.44 -13.38 6.30
CA LEU A 175 -9.14 -12.11 6.12
C LEU A 175 -8.38 -11.14 5.20
N VAL A 176 -7.05 -11.11 5.26
CA VAL A 176 -6.22 -10.30 4.35
C VAL A 176 -6.33 -10.82 2.93
N ASP A 177 -6.27 -12.15 2.72
CA ASP A 177 -6.42 -12.75 1.40
C ASP A 177 -7.77 -12.40 0.76
N VAL A 178 -8.85 -12.52 1.53
CA VAL A 178 -10.20 -12.11 1.08
C VAL A 178 -10.25 -10.62 0.77
N LEU A 179 -9.66 -9.79 1.62
CA LEU A 179 -9.64 -8.34 1.42
C LEU A 179 -8.93 -7.95 0.12
N ILE A 180 -7.76 -8.55 -0.15
CA ILE A 180 -7.00 -8.30 -1.38
C ILE A 180 -7.77 -8.83 -2.58
N GLY A 181 -8.31 -10.04 -2.49
CA GLY A 181 -9.13 -10.64 -3.56
C GLY A 181 -10.33 -9.75 -3.95
N ASP A 182 -11.04 -9.22 -2.97
CA ASP A 182 -12.16 -8.32 -3.20
C ASP A 182 -11.74 -6.97 -3.81
N ALA A 183 -10.57 -6.44 -3.39
CA ALA A 183 -10.02 -5.22 -3.98
C ALA A 183 -9.69 -5.43 -5.47
N VAL A 184 -9.08 -6.57 -5.80
CA VAL A 184 -8.77 -6.97 -7.18
C VAL A 184 -10.05 -7.18 -8.00
N ALA A 185 -11.02 -7.92 -7.46
CA ALA A 185 -12.31 -8.17 -8.12
C ALA A 185 -13.09 -6.89 -8.40
N ALA A 186 -12.92 -5.86 -7.55
CA ALA A 186 -13.49 -4.53 -7.75
C ALA A 186 -12.69 -3.65 -8.74
N GLY A 187 -11.67 -4.19 -9.40
CA GLY A 187 -10.82 -3.46 -10.34
C GLY A 187 -9.73 -2.60 -9.69
N GLY A 188 -9.48 -2.78 -8.39
CA GLY A 188 -8.41 -2.09 -7.67
C GLY A 188 -7.03 -2.51 -8.14
N THR A 189 -6.08 -1.58 -8.11
CA THR A 189 -4.67 -1.86 -8.37
C THR A 189 -3.98 -2.19 -7.06
N VAL A 190 -3.26 -3.33 -7.00
CA VAL A 190 -2.63 -3.82 -5.77
C VAL A 190 -1.15 -4.09 -6.00
N VAL A 191 -0.31 -3.52 -5.16
CA VAL A 191 1.13 -3.82 -5.11
C VAL A 191 1.44 -4.41 -3.73
N VAL A 192 1.95 -5.62 -3.72
CA VAL A 192 2.24 -6.36 -2.50
C VAL A 192 3.73 -6.70 -2.45
N SER A 193 4.37 -6.48 -1.30
CA SER A 193 5.61 -7.16 -0.96
C SER A 193 5.30 -8.25 0.07
N SER A 194 5.75 -9.48 -0.16
CA SER A 194 5.50 -10.57 0.79
C SER A 194 6.54 -11.68 0.68
N HIS A 195 6.82 -12.31 1.81
CA HIS A 195 7.55 -13.56 1.91
C HIS A 195 6.61 -14.78 1.87
N GLU A 196 5.30 -14.60 2.05
CA GLU A 196 4.27 -15.64 1.98
C GLU A 196 3.78 -15.80 0.52
N LEU A 197 4.68 -16.31 -0.34
CA LEU A 197 4.50 -16.34 -1.79
C LEU A 197 3.28 -17.15 -2.23
N ASP A 198 3.01 -18.27 -1.57
CA ASP A 198 1.91 -19.17 -1.92
C ASP A 198 0.54 -18.48 -1.78
N ARG A 199 0.37 -17.63 -0.77
CA ARG A 199 -0.86 -16.85 -0.57
C ARG A 199 -1.07 -15.82 -1.66
N VAL A 200 -0.01 -15.10 -2.01
CA VAL A 200 -0.07 -14.06 -3.05
C VAL A 200 -0.20 -14.69 -4.44
N ALA A 201 0.35 -15.89 -4.66
CA ALA A 201 0.25 -16.61 -5.94
C ALA A 201 -1.20 -16.89 -6.35
N ALA A 202 -2.11 -17.10 -5.38
CA ALA A 202 -3.54 -17.29 -5.65
C ALA A 202 -4.19 -16.09 -6.39
N LEU A 203 -3.59 -14.91 -6.30
CA LEU A 203 -4.04 -13.70 -6.99
C LEU A 203 -3.47 -13.56 -8.40
N SER A 204 -2.68 -14.54 -8.87
CA SER A 204 -2.01 -14.52 -10.18
C SER A 204 -1.27 -13.18 -10.47
N PRO A 205 -0.43 -12.69 -9.55
CA PRO A 205 0.21 -11.38 -9.69
C PRO A 205 1.32 -11.42 -10.73
N ARG A 206 1.54 -10.30 -11.43
CA ARG A 206 2.81 -10.09 -12.13
C ARG A 206 3.93 -9.90 -11.10
N THR A 207 4.99 -10.67 -11.25
CA THR A 207 6.14 -10.57 -10.34
C THR A 207 7.14 -9.54 -10.87
N VAL A 208 7.64 -8.70 -9.96
CA VAL A 208 8.74 -7.76 -10.20
C VAL A 208 9.81 -8.02 -9.16
N THR A 209 11.02 -8.35 -9.61
CA THR A 209 12.15 -8.65 -8.73
C THR A 209 13.05 -7.45 -8.55
N LEU A 210 13.33 -7.09 -7.31
CA LEU A 210 14.24 -6.02 -6.92
C LEU A 210 15.52 -6.63 -6.33
N ALA A 211 16.67 -6.10 -6.73
CA ALA A 211 17.97 -6.39 -6.14
C ALA A 211 18.86 -5.14 -6.17
N GLY A 212 19.51 -4.81 -5.05
CA GLY A 212 20.39 -3.65 -4.96
C GLY A 212 19.77 -2.32 -5.33
N GLY A 213 18.46 -2.16 -5.12
CA GLY A 213 17.74 -0.93 -5.45
C GLY A 213 17.35 -0.79 -6.92
N ALA A 214 17.47 -1.84 -7.73
CA ALA A 214 17.08 -1.86 -9.14
C ALA A 214 16.11 -3.02 -9.44
N VAL A 215 15.32 -2.91 -10.51
CA VAL A 215 14.51 -4.02 -11.04
C VAL A 215 15.43 -4.92 -11.87
N VAL A 216 15.46 -6.21 -11.54
CA VAL A 216 16.33 -7.19 -12.22
C VAL A 216 15.55 -8.16 -13.13
N ASP A 217 14.23 -8.33 -12.90
CA ASP A 217 13.31 -9.11 -13.73
C ASP A 217 12.00 -8.35 -13.87
N GLY A 218 11.79 -7.74 -15.02
CA GLY A 218 10.55 -7.14 -15.48
C GLY A 218 10.56 -7.19 -17.00
N PRO A 219 9.44 -7.16 -17.72
CA PRO A 219 9.46 -7.04 -19.14
C PRO A 219 10.22 -5.76 -19.50
N SER A 220 11.37 -5.94 -20.16
CA SER A 220 12.15 -4.85 -20.73
C SER A 220 11.23 -4.03 -21.63
N THR A 221 11.13 -2.72 -21.36
CA THR A 221 10.49 -1.77 -22.26
C THR A 221 11.44 -1.45 -23.44
N ASP A 222 12.03 -2.46 -24.06
CA ASP A 222 12.73 -2.31 -25.32
C ASP A 222 11.73 -2.38 -26.47
N GLY A 223 11.03 -1.27 -26.67
CA GLY A 223 10.41 -0.91 -27.94
C GLY A 223 11.40 -0.18 -28.84
N GLY A 224 12.62 -0.69 -28.95
CA GLY A 224 13.60 -0.26 -29.95
C GLY A 224 13.31 -1.00 -31.25
N ALA A 225 12.61 -0.36 -32.21
CA ALA A 225 12.54 -0.86 -33.55
C ALA A 225 13.94 -0.87 -34.18
N PRO A 226 14.39 -1.99 -34.79
CA PRO A 226 15.56 -1.95 -35.63
C PRO A 226 15.21 -1.25 -36.97
N GLN A 227 16.14 -0.44 -37.43
CA GLN A 227 16.17 0.11 -38.77
C GLN A 227 16.36 -0.99 -39.82
#